data_5f70dc6e6d751183bb04d5a08cf1fa6e
#
_entry.id   5f70dc6e6d751183bb04d5a08cf1fa6e
#
_cell.length_a   1.000
_cell.length_b   1.000
_cell.length_c   1.000
_cell.angle_alpha   90.00
_cell.angle_beta   90.00
_cell.angle_gamma   90.00
#
_symmetry.space_group_name_H-M   'P 1'
#
loop_
_entity.id
_entity.type
_entity.pdbx_description
1 polymer ?
#
loop_
_entity_poly.entity_id
_entity_poly.type
_entity_poly.pdbx_seq_one_letter_code
_entity_poly.pdbx_strand_id
1 'polypeptide(L)'
;ETPGFEYFEVFSNEVGTIPSKDLYKFFDREGNTLVLRPDFTPSVSRACATYFDPEKGPVRLCYTGNTFINNSSYRGQMKENTQMGVEHMGDDSAAADAEVLAMTVECLKAAGLTEFQVSVGQVDYYKSLLAEADLEPEMEEHLRELISQKNYFGVEELLKGQNLSESLSEAFAELPQMFGSVEVLEKAKKLTSNPEALFAVKRLEEIYEILKVYGCEKYIAFDFGMLSKFRYYTGIIFQAYTYGTGEPLIKGGRYNELMKHFGKPASS
;
A
#
# COMPACT_ATOMS: atom_id res chain seq x y z
N GLU A 1 -2.67 8.35 22.27
CA GLU A 1 -3.30 9.27 21.31
C GLU A 1 -2.22 10.14 20.67
N THR A 2 -2.21 10.24 19.31
CA THR A 2 -1.30 11.13 18.60
C THR A 2 -1.92 12.52 18.45
N PRO A 3 -1.12 13.60 18.43
CA PRO A 3 -1.64 14.96 18.30
C PRO A 3 -2.28 15.20 16.92
N GLY A 4 -3.16 16.22 16.81
CA GLY A 4 -3.79 16.65 15.56
C GLY A 4 -2.84 17.35 14.59
N PHE A 5 -1.64 17.69 15.03
CA PHE A 5 -0.56 18.29 14.24
C PHE A 5 0.78 17.71 14.67
N GLU A 6 1.76 17.75 13.79
CA GLU A 6 3.10 17.22 13.99
C GLU A 6 4.15 18.15 13.37
N TYR A 7 5.41 17.94 13.67
CA TYR A 7 6.50 18.55 12.92
C TYR A 7 6.50 18.11 11.47
N PHE A 8 6.83 19.01 10.56
CA PHE A 8 6.83 18.75 9.12
C PHE A 8 7.70 17.54 8.73
N GLU A 9 8.80 17.33 9.44
CA GLU A 9 9.74 16.23 9.19
C GLU A 9 9.09 14.85 9.33
N VAL A 10 8.05 14.71 10.15
CA VAL A 10 7.30 13.45 10.32
C VAL A 10 6.58 13.05 9.04
N PHE A 11 6.25 14.03 8.18
CA PHE A 11 5.57 13.83 6.90
C PHE A 11 6.40 14.29 5.70
N SER A 12 7.73 14.43 5.86
CA SER A 12 8.62 14.86 4.78
C SER A 12 8.65 13.86 3.62
N ASN A 13 9.21 14.28 2.49
CA ASN A 13 9.28 13.47 1.27
C ASN A 13 9.98 12.11 1.46
N GLU A 14 10.85 11.98 2.44
CA GLU A 14 11.54 10.72 2.77
C GLU A 14 10.56 9.68 3.36
N VAL A 15 9.55 10.13 4.10
CA VAL A 15 8.47 9.30 4.62
C VAL A 15 7.38 9.06 3.57
N GLY A 16 7.24 9.97 2.61
CA GLY A 16 6.60 9.76 1.31
C GLY A 16 5.08 9.55 1.30
N THR A 17 4.33 10.08 2.29
CA THR A 17 2.89 9.86 2.34
C THR A 17 2.08 10.81 1.47
N ILE A 18 2.38 12.12 1.52
CA ILE A 18 1.60 13.15 0.82
C ILE A 18 2.52 14.25 0.30
N PRO A 19 2.30 14.74 -0.94
CA PRO A 19 3.08 15.84 -1.48
C PRO A 19 3.03 17.08 -0.58
N SER A 20 4.19 17.73 -0.38
CA SER A 20 4.33 18.91 0.49
C SER A 20 3.35 20.05 0.18
N LYS A 21 2.90 20.18 -1.08
CA LYS A 21 1.89 21.16 -1.51
C LYS A 21 0.49 20.89 -0.99
N ASP A 22 0.20 19.62 -0.65
CA ASP A 22 -1.11 19.16 -0.19
C ASP A 22 -1.19 19.11 1.34
N LEU A 23 -0.18 19.65 2.06
CA LEU A 23 -0.15 19.76 3.51
C LEU A 23 -0.63 21.14 3.98
N TYR A 24 -1.44 21.18 5.05
CA TYR A 24 -1.71 22.41 5.79
C TYR A 24 -0.56 22.71 6.73
N LYS A 25 0.20 23.78 6.50
CA LYS A 25 1.40 24.17 7.24
C LYS A 25 1.16 25.45 8.06
N PHE A 26 1.76 25.50 9.23
CA PHE A 26 1.79 26.67 10.09
C PHE A 26 3.08 26.66 10.94
N PHE A 27 3.30 27.69 11.74
CA PHE A 27 4.51 27.83 12.54
C PHE A 27 4.16 27.89 14.03
N ASP A 28 5.03 27.30 14.85
CA ASP A 28 5.01 27.53 16.30
C ASP A 28 5.71 28.85 16.67
N ARG A 29 5.79 29.12 17.98
CA ARG A 29 6.44 30.36 18.50
C ARG A 29 7.94 30.36 18.26
N GLU A 30 8.55 29.22 18.16
CA GLU A 30 9.99 29.01 17.95
C GLU A 30 10.36 29.05 16.46
N GLY A 31 9.39 29.13 15.55
CA GLY A 31 9.58 29.18 14.12
C GLY A 31 9.67 27.80 13.44
N ASN A 32 9.38 26.72 14.16
CA ASN A 32 9.33 25.39 13.56
C ASN A 32 8.10 25.25 12.66
N THR A 33 8.27 24.54 11.54
CA THR A 33 7.15 24.22 10.65
C THR A 33 6.36 23.03 11.20
N LEU A 34 5.07 23.26 11.44
CA LEU A 34 4.10 22.26 11.85
C LEU A 34 3.13 21.99 10.71
N VAL A 35 2.52 20.81 10.69
CA VAL A 35 1.48 20.43 9.74
C VAL A 35 0.28 19.83 10.47
N LEU A 36 -0.94 20.12 9.99
CA LEU A 36 -2.09 19.34 10.38
C LEU A 36 -1.90 17.92 9.85
N ARG A 37 -2.17 16.95 10.69
CA ARG A 37 -1.97 15.53 10.37
C ARG A 37 -2.74 15.10 9.12
N PRO A 38 -2.05 14.74 8.01
CA PRO A 38 -2.69 14.29 6.79
C PRO A 38 -3.00 12.79 6.81
N ASP A 39 -2.32 12.04 7.68
CA ASP A 39 -2.35 10.60 7.85
C ASP A 39 -1.96 10.23 9.28
N PHE A 40 -2.43 9.10 9.79
CA PHE A 40 -2.09 8.62 11.13
C PHE A 40 -0.84 7.75 11.15
N THR A 41 -0.59 6.98 10.10
CA THR A 41 0.43 5.92 10.08
C THR A 41 1.84 6.43 10.48
N PRO A 42 2.36 7.56 9.96
CA PRO A 42 3.67 8.06 10.40
C PRO A 42 3.70 8.44 11.88
N SER A 43 2.66 9.12 12.38
CA SER A 43 2.58 9.51 13.79
C SER A 43 2.46 8.30 14.73
N VAL A 44 1.71 7.27 14.33
CA VAL A 44 1.58 6.03 15.10
C VAL A 44 2.88 5.23 15.06
N SER A 45 3.55 5.15 13.91
CA SER A 45 4.86 4.51 13.77
C SER A 45 5.93 5.17 14.65
N ARG A 46 5.98 6.52 14.66
CA ARG A 46 6.85 7.27 15.56
C ARG A 46 6.54 7.00 17.04
N ALA A 47 5.27 7.01 17.42
CA ALA A 47 4.84 6.69 18.78
C ALA A 47 5.21 5.25 19.16
N CYS A 48 5.02 4.29 18.25
CA CYS A 48 5.43 2.92 18.47
C CYS A 48 6.94 2.80 18.66
N ALA A 49 7.76 3.44 17.81
CA ALA A 49 9.21 3.46 17.95
C ALA A 49 9.68 4.08 19.29
N THR A 50 8.93 5.04 19.82
CA THR A 50 9.28 5.76 21.06
C THR A 50 8.88 4.98 22.32
N TYR A 51 7.67 4.40 22.35
CA TYR A 51 7.06 3.92 23.59
C TYR A 51 6.91 2.40 23.66
N PHE A 52 7.06 1.68 22.55
CA PHE A 52 6.92 0.25 22.50
C PHE A 52 8.22 -0.43 22.06
N ASP A 53 8.29 -1.73 22.23
CA ASP A 53 9.42 -2.56 21.81
C ASP A 53 8.88 -3.73 20.98
N PRO A 54 8.72 -3.55 19.65
CA PRO A 54 8.19 -4.59 18.78
C PRO A 54 9.03 -5.88 18.74
N GLU A 55 10.32 -5.80 19.14
CA GLU A 55 11.18 -6.99 19.24
C GLU A 55 10.75 -7.94 20.39
N LYS A 56 10.02 -7.41 21.38
CA LYS A 56 9.48 -8.21 22.49
C LYS A 56 8.15 -8.88 22.17
N GLY A 57 7.56 -8.58 21.04
CA GLY A 57 6.32 -9.13 20.54
C GLY A 57 5.50 -8.16 19.73
N PRO A 58 4.54 -8.66 18.94
CA PRO A 58 3.72 -7.82 18.08
C PRO A 58 2.94 -6.75 18.85
N VAL A 59 2.90 -5.54 18.30
CA VAL A 59 2.14 -4.42 18.82
C VAL A 59 0.94 -4.16 17.91
N ARG A 60 -0.27 -4.18 18.47
CA ARG A 60 -1.52 -3.88 17.76
C ARG A 60 -2.09 -2.58 18.30
N LEU A 61 -2.21 -1.58 17.45
CA LEU A 61 -2.74 -0.26 17.78
C LEU A 61 -3.96 0.03 16.91
N CYS A 62 -4.88 0.82 17.43
CA CYS A 62 -5.98 1.37 16.65
C CYS A 62 -6.15 2.85 16.96
N TYR A 63 -6.72 3.57 16.00
CA TYR A 63 -6.97 5.01 16.13
C TYR A 63 -8.29 5.41 15.48
N THR A 64 -8.82 6.53 15.93
CA THR A 64 -9.92 7.26 15.27
C THR A 64 -9.66 8.74 15.43
N GLY A 65 -9.87 9.51 14.37
CA GLY A 65 -9.74 10.97 14.40
C GLY A 65 -9.71 11.58 13.02
N ASN A 66 -9.48 12.89 12.97
CA ASN A 66 -9.54 13.64 11.73
C ASN A 66 -8.17 13.73 11.07
N THR A 67 -8.17 13.63 9.75
CA THR A 67 -7.05 13.89 8.86
C THR A 67 -7.36 15.08 7.97
N PHE A 68 -6.33 15.81 7.53
CA PHE A 68 -6.45 17.09 6.84
C PHE A 68 -5.58 17.10 5.58
N ILE A 69 -6.22 17.26 4.40
CA ILE A 69 -5.52 17.32 3.12
C ILE A 69 -5.92 18.58 2.38
N ASN A 70 -4.93 19.40 2.01
CA ASN A 70 -5.13 20.63 1.25
C ASN A 70 -5.24 20.34 -0.26
N ASN A 71 -6.20 19.48 -0.62
CA ASN A 71 -6.48 19.18 -2.02
C ASN A 71 -7.19 20.36 -2.71
N SER A 72 -7.18 20.37 -4.06
CA SER A 72 -7.89 21.40 -4.82
C SER A 72 -9.40 21.23 -4.70
N SER A 73 -10.10 22.32 -4.43
CA SER A 73 -11.55 22.37 -4.12
C SER A 73 -12.47 21.94 -5.28
N TYR A 74 -11.93 21.75 -6.49
CA TYR A 74 -12.73 21.52 -7.70
C TYR A 74 -13.24 20.08 -7.89
N ARG A 75 -12.87 19.14 -7.00
CA ARG A 75 -13.23 17.72 -7.13
C ARG A 75 -14.24 17.20 -6.11
N GLY A 76 -14.85 18.08 -5.32
CA GLY A 76 -15.79 17.66 -4.27
C GLY A 76 -15.18 16.87 -3.11
N GLN A 77 -13.85 16.76 -3.05
CA GLN A 77 -13.15 16.07 -1.97
C GLN A 77 -13.12 16.92 -0.70
N MET A 78 -13.47 16.32 0.43
CA MET A 78 -13.40 16.99 1.72
C MET A 78 -11.93 17.23 2.10
N LYS A 79 -11.68 18.37 2.75
CA LYS A 79 -10.35 18.76 3.26
C LYS A 79 -10.08 18.22 4.65
N GLU A 80 -11.11 17.83 5.35
CA GLU A 80 -11.09 17.17 6.65
C GLU A 80 -11.95 15.90 6.56
N ASN A 81 -11.38 14.76 6.96
CA ASN A 81 -12.05 13.48 6.97
C ASN A 81 -11.83 12.80 8.31
N THR A 82 -12.88 12.22 8.88
CA THR A 82 -12.72 11.30 10.02
C THR A 82 -12.30 9.94 9.51
N GLN A 83 -11.21 9.44 10.03
CA GLN A 83 -10.61 8.17 9.68
C GLN A 83 -10.47 7.29 10.92
N MET A 84 -10.69 6.00 10.77
CA MET A 84 -10.28 4.99 11.73
C MET A 84 -9.31 4.03 11.07
N GLY A 85 -8.39 3.46 11.83
CA GLY A 85 -7.43 2.52 11.32
C GLY A 85 -6.80 1.66 12.40
N VAL A 86 -6.06 0.66 11.94
CA VAL A 86 -5.28 -0.26 12.77
C VAL A 86 -3.87 -0.37 12.23
N GLU A 87 -2.93 -0.54 13.14
CA GLU A 87 -1.52 -0.78 12.82
C GLU A 87 -1.07 -2.03 13.56
N HIS A 88 -0.46 -2.97 12.84
CA HIS A 88 0.10 -4.20 13.38
C HIS A 88 1.60 -4.19 13.12
N MET A 89 2.41 -4.07 14.15
CA MET A 89 3.86 -3.89 14.08
C MET A 89 4.61 -5.01 14.79
N GLY A 90 5.76 -5.41 14.25
CA GLY A 90 6.63 -6.43 14.86
C GLY A 90 6.31 -7.87 14.46
N ASP A 91 5.54 -8.08 13.39
CA ASP A 91 5.25 -9.42 12.86
C ASP A 91 5.36 -9.43 11.33
N ASP A 92 6.29 -10.22 10.81
CA ASP A 92 6.53 -10.37 9.36
C ASP A 92 5.90 -11.65 8.77
N SER A 93 4.96 -12.26 9.45
CA SER A 93 4.30 -13.48 8.99
C SER A 93 3.16 -13.19 7.99
N ALA A 94 2.85 -14.18 7.15
CA ALA A 94 1.64 -14.18 6.32
C ALA A 94 0.36 -14.14 7.17
N ALA A 95 0.45 -14.63 8.41
CA ALA A 95 -0.66 -14.59 9.36
C ALA A 95 -1.00 -13.16 9.78
N ALA A 96 0.00 -12.28 9.98
CA ALA A 96 -0.21 -10.88 10.28
C ALA A 96 -0.90 -10.15 9.11
N ASP A 97 -0.47 -10.40 7.87
CA ASP A 97 -1.12 -9.87 6.67
C ASP A 97 -2.58 -10.33 6.57
N ALA A 98 -2.82 -11.63 6.77
CA ALA A 98 -4.16 -12.22 6.72
C ALA A 98 -5.06 -11.71 7.87
N GLU A 99 -4.52 -11.48 9.07
CA GLU A 99 -5.25 -10.88 10.19
C GLU A 99 -5.82 -9.50 9.82
N VAL A 100 -4.98 -8.62 9.23
CA VAL A 100 -5.40 -7.27 8.82
C VAL A 100 -6.42 -7.33 7.68
N LEU A 101 -6.25 -8.22 6.72
CA LEU A 101 -7.22 -8.41 5.62
C LEU A 101 -8.56 -8.97 6.14
N ALA A 102 -8.53 -9.95 7.04
CA ALA A 102 -9.74 -10.49 7.67
C ALA A 102 -10.47 -9.42 8.50
N MET A 103 -9.72 -8.62 9.27
CA MET A 103 -10.28 -7.47 10.00
C MET A 103 -10.92 -6.46 9.06
N THR A 104 -10.31 -6.18 7.91
CA THR A 104 -10.89 -5.31 6.87
C THR A 104 -12.24 -5.82 6.42
N VAL A 105 -12.37 -7.11 6.12
CA VAL A 105 -13.63 -7.76 5.74
C VAL A 105 -14.68 -7.64 6.87
N GLU A 106 -14.29 -7.93 8.09
CA GLU A 106 -15.21 -7.89 9.25
C GLU A 106 -15.66 -6.45 9.58
N CYS A 107 -14.80 -5.45 9.45
CA CYS A 107 -15.18 -4.04 9.60
C CYS A 107 -16.23 -3.61 8.56
N LEU A 108 -16.08 -4.02 7.30
CA LEU A 108 -17.05 -3.69 6.25
C LEU A 108 -18.40 -4.37 6.49
N LYS A 109 -18.40 -5.64 6.92
CA LYS A 109 -19.62 -6.34 7.33
C LYS A 109 -20.30 -5.66 8.54
N ALA A 110 -19.51 -5.29 9.55
CA ALA A 110 -20.02 -4.60 10.74
C ALA A 110 -20.61 -3.22 10.40
N ALA A 111 -20.09 -2.56 9.36
CA ALA A 111 -20.65 -1.32 8.79
C ALA A 111 -21.94 -1.54 7.98
N GLY A 112 -22.40 -2.79 7.84
CA GLY A 112 -23.63 -3.14 7.13
C GLY A 112 -23.48 -3.36 5.63
N LEU A 113 -22.24 -3.45 5.11
CA LEU A 113 -22.00 -3.72 3.70
C LEU A 113 -22.13 -5.22 3.40
N THR A 114 -22.90 -5.55 2.38
CA THR A 114 -23.12 -6.91 1.90
C THR A 114 -22.35 -7.23 0.64
N GLU A 115 -22.11 -6.20 -0.20
CA GLU A 115 -21.43 -6.32 -1.48
C GLU A 115 -20.21 -5.41 -1.50
N PHE A 116 -19.04 -6.02 -1.41
CA PHE A 116 -17.75 -5.36 -1.46
C PHE A 116 -16.65 -6.33 -1.89
N GLN A 117 -15.53 -5.79 -2.32
CA GLN A 117 -14.35 -6.54 -2.70
C GLN A 117 -13.10 -5.92 -2.09
N VAL A 118 -12.20 -6.75 -1.61
CA VAL A 118 -10.86 -6.36 -1.17
C VAL A 118 -9.87 -6.80 -2.24
N SER A 119 -9.33 -5.84 -2.97
CA SER A 119 -8.27 -6.07 -3.95
C SER A 119 -6.92 -6.05 -3.24
N VAL A 120 -6.10 -7.07 -3.47
CA VAL A 120 -4.78 -7.25 -2.85
C VAL A 120 -3.72 -7.27 -3.93
N GLY A 121 -2.77 -6.36 -3.86
CA GLY A 121 -1.58 -6.29 -4.70
C GLY A 121 -0.31 -6.71 -3.94
N GLN A 122 0.77 -6.87 -4.69
CA GLN A 122 2.08 -7.22 -4.11
C GLN A 122 3.17 -6.38 -4.78
N VAL A 123 3.70 -5.44 -4.02
CA VAL A 123 4.67 -4.44 -4.51
C VAL A 123 6.01 -5.08 -4.89
N ASP A 124 6.43 -6.11 -4.15
CA ASP A 124 7.73 -6.75 -4.38
C ASP A 124 7.77 -7.53 -5.69
N TYR A 125 6.63 -8.04 -6.18
CA TYR A 125 6.56 -8.66 -7.50
C TYR A 125 6.99 -7.65 -8.60
N TYR A 126 6.40 -6.46 -8.60
CA TYR A 126 6.75 -5.42 -9.56
C TYR A 126 8.20 -4.91 -9.36
N LYS A 127 8.63 -4.69 -8.11
CA LYS A 127 10.00 -4.25 -7.81
C LYS A 127 11.06 -5.24 -8.29
N SER A 128 10.80 -6.54 -8.14
CA SER A 128 11.73 -7.58 -8.61
C SER A 128 11.87 -7.58 -10.13
N LEU A 129 10.78 -7.36 -10.87
CA LEU A 129 10.82 -7.21 -12.32
C LEU A 129 11.57 -5.93 -12.73
N LEU A 130 11.37 -4.82 -12.02
CA LEU A 130 12.10 -3.58 -12.26
C LEU A 130 13.61 -3.73 -12.03
N ALA A 131 14.00 -4.40 -10.95
CA ALA A 131 15.42 -4.65 -10.66
C ALA A 131 16.10 -5.50 -11.74
N GLU A 132 15.35 -6.40 -12.38
CA GLU A 132 15.83 -7.20 -13.52
C GLU A 132 15.92 -6.37 -14.82
N ALA A 133 15.00 -5.41 -14.98
CA ALA A 133 14.88 -4.59 -16.18
C ALA A 133 15.97 -3.51 -16.30
N ASP A 134 16.54 -3.05 -15.18
CA ASP A 134 17.57 -1.99 -15.11
C ASP A 134 17.22 -0.76 -15.96
N LEU A 135 16.00 -0.25 -15.79
CA LEU A 135 15.48 0.89 -16.55
C LEU A 135 15.94 2.22 -15.93
N GLU A 136 16.01 3.25 -16.75
CA GLU A 136 16.24 4.62 -16.28
C GLU A 136 15.07 5.10 -15.37
N PRO A 137 15.33 5.91 -14.32
CA PRO A 137 14.32 6.30 -13.33
C PRO A 137 13.07 6.98 -13.92
N GLU A 138 13.21 7.77 -15.00
CA GLU A 138 12.08 8.41 -15.68
C GLU A 138 11.21 7.39 -16.41
N MET A 139 11.82 6.35 -16.94
CA MET A 139 11.15 5.24 -17.61
C MET A 139 10.39 4.39 -16.61
N GLU A 140 11.00 4.07 -15.46
CA GLU A 140 10.34 3.34 -14.36
C GLU A 140 9.09 4.06 -13.88
N GLU A 141 9.18 5.38 -13.68
CA GLU A 141 8.04 6.18 -13.22
C GLU A 141 6.89 6.17 -14.24
N HIS A 142 7.24 6.34 -15.54
CA HIS A 142 6.23 6.31 -16.61
C HIS A 142 5.59 4.91 -16.75
N LEU A 143 6.40 3.86 -16.69
CA LEU A 143 5.92 2.47 -16.70
C LEU A 143 4.96 2.21 -15.53
N ARG A 144 5.32 2.63 -14.32
CA ARG A 144 4.49 2.53 -13.13
C ARG A 144 3.15 3.26 -13.29
N GLU A 145 3.17 4.46 -13.86
CA GLU A 145 1.94 5.21 -14.13
C GLU A 145 1.02 4.49 -15.11
N LEU A 146 1.55 4.00 -16.23
CA LEU A 146 0.77 3.29 -17.24
C LEU A 146 0.15 2.00 -16.67
N ILE A 147 0.92 1.22 -15.91
CA ILE A 147 0.41 0.00 -15.25
C ILE A 147 -0.71 0.36 -14.26
N SER A 148 -0.51 1.37 -13.41
CA SER A 148 -1.50 1.81 -12.41
C SER A 148 -2.80 2.33 -13.06
N GLN A 149 -2.69 2.92 -14.25
CA GLN A 149 -3.82 3.39 -15.05
C GLN A 149 -4.49 2.28 -15.86
N LYS A 150 -4.00 1.04 -15.77
CA LYS A 150 -4.46 -0.11 -16.55
C LYS A 150 -4.31 0.11 -18.07
N ASN A 151 -3.32 0.89 -18.49
CA ASN A 151 -3.06 1.22 -19.88
C ASN A 151 -2.11 0.20 -20.53
N TYR A 152 -2.67 -0.95 -20.89
CA TYR A 152 -1.94 -2.04 -21.54
C TYR A 152 -1.19 -1.59 -22.80
N PHE A 153 -1.87 -0.90 -23.72
CA PHE A 153 -1.24 -0.42 -24.97
C PHE A 153 -0.10 0.56 -24.70
N GLY A 154 -0.26 1.44 -23.72
CA GLY A 154 0.80 2.38 -23.33
C GLY A 154 2.04 1.64 -22.82
N VAL A 155 1.87 0.57 -22.05
CA VAL A 155 2.98 -0.27 -21.58
C VAL A 155 3.69 -0.94 -22.76
N GLU A 156 2.96 -1.58 -23.66
CA GLU A 156 3.57 -2.20 -24.86
C GLU A 156 4.36 -1.19 -25.69
N GLU A 157 3.80 0.00 -25.96
CA GLU A 157 4.49 1.05 -26.73
C GLU A 157 5.74 1.57 -26.01
N LEU A 158 5.66 1.76 -24.68
CA LEU A 158 6.80 2.22 -23.88
C LEU A 158 7.97 1.23 -23.91
N LEU A 159 7.68 -0.05 -23.89
CA LEU A 159 8.69 -1.12 -23.86
C LEU A 159 9.29 -1.42 -25.25
N LYS A 160 8.66 -0.96 -26.34
CA LYS A 160 9.22 -1.10 -27.70
C LYS A 160 10.56 -0.40 -27.81
N GLY A 161 11.55 -1.16 -28.24
CA GLY A 161 12.92 -0.64 -28.42
C GLY A 161 13.77 -0.62 -27.15
N GLN A 162 13.24 -1.06 -26.02
CA GLN A 162 14.04 -1.32 -24.83
C GLN A 162 14.76 -2.68 -24.97
N ASN A 163 15.96 -2.76 -24.42
CA ASN A 163 16.77 -3.99 -24.49
C ASN A 163 16.38 -4.97 -23.38
N LEU A 164 15.09 -5.35 -23.34
CA LEU A 164 14.54 -6.30 -22.38
C LEU A 164 14.39 -7.69 -23.02
N SER A 165 14.44 -8.72 -22.18
CA SER A 165 14.06 -10.06 -22.61
C SER A 165 12.57 -10.12 -23.01
N GLU A 166 12.21 -11.02 -23.92
CA GLU A 166 10.83 -11.20 -24.32
C GLU A 166 9.91 -11.54 -23.14
N SER A 167 10.37 -12.41 -22.24
CA SER A 167 9.62 -12.80 -21.05
C SER A 167 9.39 -11.63 -20.09
N LEU A 168 10.37 -10.75 -19.91
CA LEU A 168 10.26 -9.60 -19.02
C LEU A 168 9.33 -8.52 -19.61
N SER A 169 9.42 -8.30 -20.92
CA SER A 169 8.51 -7.40 -21.65
C SER A 169 7.05 -7.89 -21.56
N GLU A 170 6.84 -9.20 -21.76
CA GLU A 170 5.52 -9.83 -21.61
C GLU A 170 5.00 -9.70 -20.17
N ALA A 171 5.84 -9.94 -19.16
CA ALA A 171 5.47 -9.81 -17.76
C ALA A 171 4.96 -8.39 -17.43
N PHE A 172 5.67 -7.34 -17.87
CA PHE A 172 5.21 -5.95 -17.67
C PHE A 172 3.92 -5.64 -18.45
N ALA A 173 3.80 -6.08 -19.68
CA ALA A 173 2.63 -5.83 -20.52
C ALA A 173 1.37 -6.46 -19.94
N GLU A 174 1.49 -7.61 -19.28
CA GLU A 174 0.36 -8.31 -18.66
C GLU A 174 -0.11 -7.70 -17.34
N LEU A 175 0.77 -7.03 -16.58
CA LEU A 175 0.44 -6.46 -15.25
C LEU A 175 -0.85 -5.63 -15.21
N PRO A 176 -1.16 -4.74 -16.18
CA PRO A 176 -2.40 -3.97 -16.17
C PRO A 176 -3.68 -4.82 -16.16
N GLN A 177 -3.61 -6.03 -16.71
CA GLN A 177 -4.74 -6.95 -16.86
C GLN A 177 -4.75 -8.09 -15.83
N MET A 178 -3.70 -8.22 -15.03
CA MET A 178 -3.59 -9.26 -14.01
C MET A 178 -4.42 -8.93 -12.78
N PHE A 179 -5.72 -9.05 -12.94
CA PHE A 179 -6.72 -8.89 -11.89
C PHE A 179 -7.69 -10.08 -11.91
N GLY A 180 -8.04 -10.60 -10.73
CA GLY A 180 -9.01 -11.70 -10.62
C GLY A 180 -8.91 -12.46 -9.30
N SER A 181 -9.47 -13.66 -9.32
CA SER A 181 -9.44 -14.60 -8.20
C SER A 181 -8.06 -15.27 -8.08
N VAL A 182 -7.95 -16.30 -7.26
CA VAL A 182 -6.69 -17.00 -6.97
C VAL A 182 -5.97 -17.54 -8.21
N GLU A 183 -6.68 -17.80 -9.30
CA GLU A 183 -6.10 -18.28 -10.56
C GLU A 183 -5.09 -17.29 -11.17
N VAL A 184 -5.19 -16.01 -10.86
CA VAL A 184 -4.24 -15.01 -11.35
C VAL A 184 -2.83 -15.22 -10.76
N LEU A 185 -2.72 -15.85 -9.59
CA LEU A 185 -1.43 -16.19 -8.97
C LEU A 185 -0.67 -17.22 -9.82
N GLU A 186 -1.36 -18.20 -10.37
CA GLU A 186 -0.77 -19.18 -11.30
C GLU A 186 -0.29 -18.54 -12.61
N LYS A 187 -1.01 -17.52 -13.10
CA LYS A 187 -0.58 -16.73 -14.24
C LYS A 187 0.70 -15.95 -13.91
N ALA A 188 0.75 -15.30 -12.75
CA ALA A 188 1.92 -14.54 -12.30
C ALA A 188 3.18 -15.40 -12.21
N LYS A 189 3.06 -16.63 -11.70
CA LYS A 189 4.19 -17.59 -11.63
C LYS A 189 4.72 -17.99 -13.00
N LYS A 190 3.89 -18.04 -14.02
CA LYS A 190 4.29 -18.44 -15.38
C LYS A 190 4.99 -17.32 -16.15
N LEU A 191 4.76 -16.07 -15.79
CA LEU A 191 5.31 -14.90 -16.48
C LEU A 191 6.75 -14.56 -16.08
N THR A 192 7.29 -15.19 -15.05
CA THR A 192 8.64 -14.89 -14.58
C THR A 192 9.33 -16.11 -13.99
N SER A 193 10.65 -16.13 -14.09
CA SER A 193 11.52 -17.05 -13.35
C SER A 193 12.31 -16.34 -12.23
N ASN A 194 12.05 -15.07 -12.00
CA ASN A 194 12.70 -14.29 -10.96
C ASN A 194 12.35 -14.82 -9.56
N PRO A 195 13.34 -15.25 -8.74
CA PRO A 195 13.06 -15.89 -7.45
C PRO A 195 12.32 -14.98 -6.46
N GLU A 196 12.62 -13.67 -6.46
CA GLU A 196 11.99 -12.71 -5.57
C GLU A 196 10.53 -12.47 -5.96
N ALA A 197 10.26 -12.35 -7.27
CA ALA A 197 8.89 -12.25 -7.77
C ALA A 197 8.08 -13.53 -7.44
N LEU A 198 8.67 -14.71 -7.59
CA LEU A 198 8.03 -15.98 -7.22
C LEU A 198 7.78 -16.08 -5.70
N PHE A 199 8.70 -15.58 -4.88
CA PHE A 199 8.52 -15.50 -3.43
C PHE A 199 7.36 -14.57 -3.06
N ALA A 200 7.24 -13.42 -3.74
CA ALA A 200 6.12 -12.49 -3.58
C ALA A 200 4.76 -13.14 -3.91
N VAL A 201 4.68 -13.94 -4.97
CA VAL A 201 3.46 -14.71 -5.30
C VAL A 201 3.18 -15.77 -4.24
N LYS A 202 4.19 -16.50 -3.78
CA LYS A 202 4.04 -17.50 -2.72
C LYS A 202 3.48 -16.88 -1.44
N ARG A 203 3.91 -15.65 -1.09
CA ARG A 203 3.34 -14.92 0.06
C ARG A 203 1.84 -14.70 -0.09
N LEU A 204 1.36 -14.32 -1.29
CA LEU A 204 -0.08 -14.16 -1.56
C LEU A 204 -0.83 -15.50 -1.43
N GLU A 205 -0.24 -16.61 -1.87
CA GLU A 205 -0.83 -17.94 -1.71
C GLU A 205 -0.97 -18.32 -0.23
N GLU A 206 0.06 -18.10 0.58
CA GLU A 206 0.03 -18.35 2.02
C GLU A 206 -1.05 -17.52 2.72
N ILE A 207 -1.16 -16.23 2.39
CA ILE A 207 -2.21 -15.34 2.89
C ILE A 207 -3.59 -15.87 2.50
N TYR A 208 -3.78 -16.28 1.25
CA TYR A 208 -5.07 -16.78 0.77
C TYR A 208 -5.51 -18.06 1.50
N GLU A 209 -4.57 -19.00 1.75
CA GLU A 209 -4.87 -20.20 2.52
C GLU A 209 -5.31 -19.88 3.97
N ILE A 210 -4.70 -18.87 4.60
CA ILE A 210 -5.11 -18.43 5.93
C ILE A 210 -6.48 -17.75 5.87
N LEU A 211 -6.76 -16.93 4.85
CA LEU A 211 -8.06 -16.27 4.68
C LEU A 211 -9.21 -17.24 4.47
N LYS A 212 -8.95 -18.43 3.89
CA LYS A 212 -9.95 -19.53 3.86
C LYS A 212 -10.33 -20.00 5.26
N VAL A 213 -9.36 -20.06 6.19
CA VAL A 213 -9.64 -20.43 7.59
C VAL A 213 -10.55 -19.38 8.26
N TYR A 214 -10.36 -18.10 7.91
CA TYR A 214 -11.25 -17.01 8.36
C TYR A 214 -12.60 -16.97 7.62
N GLY A 215 -12.77 -17.71 6.51
CA GLY A 215 -13.97 -17.66 5.66
C GLY A 215 -14.13 -16.34 4.92
N CYS A 216 -13.01 -15.67 4.63
CA CYS A 216 -12.96 -14.36 3.98
C CYS A 216 -12.53 -14.40 2.51
N GLU A 217 -12.12 -15.55 1.99
CA GLU A 217 -11.54 -15.74 0.65
C GLU A 217 -12.44 -15.24 -0.49
N LYS A 218 -13.75 -15.35 -0.34
CA LYS A 218 -14.73 -14.91 -1.36
C LYS A 218 -14.78 -13.39 -1.58
N TYR A 219 -14.24 -12.61 -0.64
CA TYR A 219 -14.18 -11.14 -0.73
C TYR A 219 -12.87 -10.66 -1.34
N ILE A 220 -11.90 -11.57 -1.55
CA ILE A 220 -10.54 -11.25 -1.98
C ILE A 220 -10.41 -11.40 -3.49
N ALA A 221 -9.82 -10.39 -4.11
CA ALA A 221 -9.28 -10.45 -5.47
C ALA A 221 -7.82 -10.03 -5.46
N PHE A 222 -7.02 -10.56 -6.37
CA PHE A 222 -5.62 -10.17 -6.53
C PHE A 222 -5.48 -9.21 -7.71
N ASP A 223 -4.62 -8.18 -7.55
CA ASP A 223 -4.38 -7.16 -8.57
C ASP A 223 -2.88 -6.81 -8.62
N PHE A 224 -2.17 -7.38 -9.59
CA PHE A 224 -0.75 -7.12 -9.80
C PHE A 224 -0.46 -5.75 -10.44
N GLY A 225 -1.46 -5.13 -11.04
CA GLY A 225 -1.38 -3.76 -11.56
C GLY A 225 -1.75 -2.70 -10.52
N MET A 226 -2.06 -3.10 -9.28
CA MET A 226 -2.22 -2.17 -8.17
C MET A 226 -0.83 -1.81 -7.62
N LEU A 227 -0.29 -0.71 -8.11
CA LEU A 227 1.00 -0.19 -7.69
C LEU A 227 0.79 1.04 -6.81
N SER A 228 1.39 1.06 -5.63
CA SER A 228 1.28 2.20 -4.73
C SER A 228 2.05 3.40 -5.25
N LYS A 229 1.46 4.59 -5.08
CA LYS A 229 2.20 5.86 -5.21
C LYS A 229 3.13 6.09 -4.02
N PHE A 230 2.88 5.44 -2.89
CA PHE A 230 3.68 5.56 -1.69
C PHE A 230 4.87 4.61 -1.74
N ARG A 231 6.07 5.17 -1.69
CA ARG A 231 7.32 4.40 -1.77
C ARG A 231 7.62 3.57 -0.53
N TYR A 232 6.94 3.84 0.58
CA TYR A 232 7.18 3.14 1.85
C TYR A 232 6.58 1.72 1.92
N TYR A 233 5.64 1.37 1.04
CA TYR A 233 5.11 0.00 1.02
C TYR A 233 6.15 -1.01 0.53
N THR A 234 6.21 -2.16 1.22
CA THR A 234 7.24 -3.20 1.04
C THR A 234 6.65 -4.60 1.06
N GLY A 235 5.53 -4.84 0.47
CA GLY A 235 4.89 -6.14 0.51
C GLY A 235 3.49 -6.05 -0.05
N ILE A 236 2.52 -6.59 0.66
CA ILE A 236 1.12 -6.47 0.24
C ILE A 236 0.65 -5.03 0.35
N ILE A 237 -0.20 -4.65 -0.59
CA ILE A 237 -1.07 -3.48 -0.52
C ILE A 237 -2.50 -3.92 -0.78
N PHE A 238 -3.47 -3.23 -0.20
CA PHE A 238 -4.86 -3.59 -0.43
C PHE A 238 -5.79 -2.37 -0.42
N GLN A 239 -6.90 -2.52 -1.11
CA GLN A 239 -7.96 -1.52 -1.19
C GLN A 239 -9.31 -2.22 -1.21
N ALA A 240 -10.26 -1.72 -0.42
CA ALA A 240 -11.60 -2.28 -0.37
C ALA A 240 -12.59 -1.32 -1.03
N TYR A 241 -13.42 -1.86 -1.90
CA TYR A 241 -14.41 -1.12 -2.70
C TYR A 241 -15.81 -1.69 -2.52
N THR A 242 -16.81 -0.83 -2.68
CA THR A 242 -18.21 -1.21 -2.83
C THR A 242 -18.84 -0.43 -3.99
N TYR A 243 -20.01 -0.83 -4.39
CA TYR A 243 -20.75 -0.13 -5.45
C TYR A 243 -21.12 1.30 -5.05
N GLY A 244 -21.06 2.22 -6.02
CA GLY A 244 -21.48 3.61 -5.85
C GLY A 244 -20.43 4.54 -5.24
N THR A 245 -19.26 4.03 -4.85
CA THR A 245 -18.13 4.85 -4.40
C THR A 245 -17.06 4.88 -5.50
N GLY A 246 -16.59 6.07 -5.87
CA GLY A 246 -15.47 6.23 -6.82
C GLY A 246 -14.09 6.08 -6.16
N GLU A 247 -14.04 5.97 -4.83
CA GLU A 247 -12.84 5.86 -4.01
C GLU A 247 -12.94 4.62 -3.13
N PRO A 248 -11.82 3.97 -2.79
CA PRO A 248 -11.82 2.86 -1.86
C PRO A 248 -12.24 3.31 -0.45
N LEU A 249 -13.03 2.48 0.21
CA LEU A 249 -13.48 2.69 1.59
C LEU A 249 -12.36 2.44 2.61
N ILE A 250 -11.48 1.47 2.32
CA ILE A 250 -10.33 1.11 3.15
C ILE A 250 -9.11 0.98 2.25
N LYS A 251 -7.97 1.46 2.75
CA LYS A 251 -6.65 1.32 2.12
C LYS A 251 -5.66 0.86 3.18
N GLY A 252 -4.72 0.03 2.78
CA GLY A 252 -3.65 -0.41 3.65
C GLY A 252 -2.55 -1.15 2.90
N GLY A 253 -1.56 -1.58 3.65
CA GLY A 253 -0.44 -2.37 3.12
C GLY A 253 0.68 -2.49 4.14
N ARG A 254 1.67 -3.32 3.84
CA ARG A 254 2.87 -3.54 4.64
C ARG A 254 3.92 -2.47 4.38
N TYR A 255 4.58 -1.97 5.44
CA TYR A 255 5.56 -0.89 5.34
C TYR A 255 6.76 -1.09 6.29
N ASN A 256 7.57 -2.09 6.05
CA ASN A 256 8.69 -2.49 6.92
C ASN A 256 9.76 -1.40 7.13
N GLU A 257 9.85 -0.41 6.24
CA GLU A 257 10.90 0.61 6.28
C GLU A 257 10.52 1.85 7.13
N LEU A 258 9.22 2.08 7.35
CA LEU A 258 8.77 3.30 8.03
C LEU A 258 9.25 3.41 9.48
N MET A 259 9.26 2.30 10.22
CA MET A 259 9.78 2.26 11.59
C MET A 259 11.28 2.55 11.67
N LYS A 260 12.06 2.19 10.65
CA LYS A 260 13.51 2.48 10.58
C LYS A 260 13.76 3.97 10.55
N HIS A 261 12.90 4.74 9.88
CA HIS A 261 12.98 6.20 9.84
C HIS A 261 12.90 6.82 11.24
N PHE A 262 12.20 6.19 12.16
CA PHE A 262 12.07 6.59 13.56
C PHE A 262 13.06 5.85 14.50
N GLY A 263 14.10 5.22 13.96
CA GLY A 263 15.23 4.66 14.71
C GLY A 263 15.01 3.24 15.25
N LYS A 264 13.92 2.56 14.87
CA LYS A 264 13.69 1.15 15.23
C LYS A 264 13.26 0.32 14.02
N PRO A 265 14.05 -0.68 13.60
CA PRO A 265 13.63 -1.61 12.57
C PRO A 265 12.50 -2.50 13.11
N ALA A 266 11.38 -2.54 12.43
CA ALA A 266 10.30 -3.50 12.69
C ALA A 266 9.43 -3.66 11.44
N SER A 267 8.97 -4.89 11.19
CA SER A 267 7.96 -5.18 10.16
C SER A 267 6.60 -4.61 10.56
N SER A 268 5.87 -4.05 9.62
CA SER A 268 4.57 -3.41 9.88
C SER A 268 3.63 -3.59 8.71
#